data_74230bbc51187cf627819463a6896c3b
#
_entry.id   74230bbc51187cf627819463a6896c3b
#
_cell.length_a   1.000
_cell.length_b   1.000
_cell.length_c   1.000
_cell.angle_alpha   90.00
_cell.angle_beta   90.00
_cell.angle_gamma   90.00
#
_symmetry.space_group_name_H-M   'P 1'
#
loop_
_entity.id
_entity.type
_entity.pdbx_description
1 polymer ?
#
loop_
_entity_poly.entity_id
_entity_poly.type
_entity_poly.pdbx_seq_one_letter_code
_entity_poly.pdbx_strand_id
1 'polypeptide(L)'
;MKPGSFGTNRKFSKLLCFVLTAVFLSGGLFAGQSLGGTAKEIDASADAAMDRFYKQVKDAKDVVSRAKGMLVLPNVKKGALIVGGEYGQGAMRVGGKTVEYYSMISGSVGFQIGGQAKDIIIAFMTSDALKKFSNSKGWEAGVDGNVALVTLGAGESAISAMSKDPIVAFVFDVKGLIADMSLRGAKFNKLDK
;
A
#
# COMPACT_ATOMS: atom_id res chain seq x y z
N MET A 1 60.52 21.45 -15.88
CA MET A 1 59.11 21.34 -15.44
C MET A 1 59.03 20.21 -14.42
N LYS A 2 58.83 20.51 -13.13
CA LYS A 2 58.70 19.51 -12.05
C LYS A 2 57.20 19.18 -11.83
N PRO A 3 56.81 17.93 -11.66
CA PRO A 3 55.44 17.60 -11.31
C PRO A 3 55.16 17.87 -9.83
N GLY A 4 54.06 18.55 -9.54
CA GLY A 4 53.60 18.90 -8.21
C GLY A 4 53.08 17.69 -7.43
N SER A 5 53.58 17.53 -6.21
CA SER A 5 53.17 16.55 -5.22
C SER A 5 51.81 16.92 -4.65
N PHE A 6 50.78 16.10 -4.92
CA PHE A 6 49.49 16.16 -4.23
C PHE A 6 49.62 15.50 -2.85
N GLY A 7 49.76 16.34 -1.82
CA GLY A 7 49.75 15.89 -0.42
C GLY A 7 48.38 15.44 0.02
N THR A 8 48.16 14.15 0.14
CA THR A 8 46.96 13.53 0.72
C THR A 8 46.86 13.89 2.20
N ASN A 9 45.83 14.62 2.58
CA ASN A 9 45.64 15.17 3.92
C ASN A 9 45.21 14.04 4.88
N ARG A 10 46.19 13.38 5.54
CA ARG A 10 45.99 12.26 6.49
C ARG A 10 45.05 12.58 7.67
N LYS A 11 44.76 13.85 7.92
CA LYS A 11 43.81 14.27 8.96
C LYS A 11 42.35 14.08 8.54
N PHE A 12 42.02 14.22 7.24
CA PHE A 12 40.69 13.99 6.70
C PHE A 12 40.28 12.51 6.71
N SER A 13 41.22 11.62 6.45
CA SER A 13 41.02 10.17 6.48
C SER A 13 40.69 9.64 7.87
N LYS A 14 41.35 10.18 8.92
CA LYS A 14 41.07 9.77 10.31
C LYS A 14 39.74 10.27 10.84
N LEU A 15 39.30 11.46 10.41
CA LEU A 15 37.97 11.98 10.79
C LEU A 15 36.85 11.22 10.14
N LEU A 16 37.03 10.81 8.88
CA LEU A 16 36.03 10.02 8.14
C LEU A 16 35.89 8.60 8.72
N CYS A 17 36.97 7.97 9.16
CA CYS A 17 36.92 6.67 9.84
C CYS A 17 36.28 6.75 11.23
N PHE A 18 36.45 7.85 11.97
CA PHE A 18 35.83 8.01 13.29
C PHE A 18 34.32 8.23 13.23
N VAL A 19 33.81 8.90 12.18
CA VAL A 19 32.38 9.11 11.96
C VAL A 19 31.73 7.80 11.53
N LEU A 20 32.36 6.98 10.70
CA LEU A 20 31.86 5.67 10.29
C LEU A 20 31.84 4.64 11.44
N THR A 21 32.77 4.69 12.39
CA THR A 21 32.81 3.77 13.55
C THR A 21 31.77 4.15 14.61
N ALA A 22 31.47 5.44 14.78
CA ALA A 22 30.45 5.90 15.74
C ALA A 22 29.02 5.52 15.34
N VAL A 23 28.74 5.40 14.02
CA VAL A 23 27.44 4.98 13.52
C VAL A 23 27.21 3.47 13.73
N PHE A 24 28.27 2.66 13.83
CA PHE A 24 28.14 1.20 14.06
C PHE A 24 28.00 0.79 15.53
N LEU A 25 28.36 1.66 16.51
CA LEU A 25 28.21 1.35 17.93
C LEU A 25 26.87 1.77 18.55
N SER A 26 26.06 2.57 17.85
CA SER A 26 24.68 2.92 18.28
C SER A 26 23.62 1.96 17.73
N GLY A 27 24.01 0.87 17.08
CA GLY A 27 23.15 -0.15 16.47
C GLY A 27 22.58 -1.21 17.43
N GLY A 28 22.66 -0.99 18.74
CA GLY A 28 22.11 -1.93 19.70
C GLY A 28 20.86 -1.37 20.37
N LEU A 29 19.70 -1.63 19.82
CA LEU A 29 18.35 -1.70 20.42
C LEU A 29 17.24 -1.28 19.46
N PHE A 30 17.39 -1.51 18.15
CA PHE A 30 16.21 -1.71 17.33
C PHE A 30 15.75 -3.15 17.49
N ALA A 31 15.15 -3.44 18.65
CA ALA A 31 14.27 -4.59 18.80
C ALA A 31 13.28 -4.51 17.64
N GLY A 32 13.27 -5.53 16.79
CA GLY A 32 12.52 -5.57 15.56
C GLY A 32 11.07 -5.12 15.74
N GLN A 33 10.79 -3.87 15.43
CA GLN A 33 9.44 -3.48 15.12
C GLN A 33 9.10 -4.21 13.82
N SER A 34 8.34 -5.27 13.95
CA SER A 34 7.70 -5.93 12.84
C SER A 34 7.05 -4.83 11.99
N LEU A 35 7.49 -4.68 10.75
CA LEU A 35 6.91 -3.70 9.78
C LEU A 35 5.43 -3.99 9.49
N GLY A 36 4.81 -4.89 10.23
CA GLY A 36 3.43 -5.32 10.09
C GLY A 36 2.65 -5.20 11.39
N GLY A 37 1.48 -4.59 11.36
CA GLY A 37 0.52 -4.59 12.46
C GLY A 37 0.09 -6.01 12.85
N THR A 38 -0.34 -6.18 14.09
CA THR A 38 -1.03 -7.40 14.55
C THR A 38 -2.39 -7.55 13.83
N ALA A 39 -2.97 -8.74 13.82
CA ALA A 39 -4.32 -8.97 13.31
C ALA A 39 -5.34 -7.97 13.87
N LYS A 40 -5.31 -7.75 15.20
CA LYS A 40 -6.20 -6.81 15.88
C LYS A 40 -6.01 -5.35 15.42
N GLU A 41 -4.78 -4.92 15.18
CA GLU A 41 -4.49 -3.56 14.68
C GLU A 41 -4.93 -3.37 13.24
N ILE A 42 -4.73 -4.40 12.40
CA ILE A 42 -5.20 -4.39 11.01
C ILE A 42 -6.73 -4.33 10.98
N ASP A 43 -7.42 -5.13 11.80
CA ASP A 43 -8.88 -5.13 11.88
C ASP A 43 -9.42 -3.76 12.34
N ALA A 44 -8.88 -3.20 13.41
CA ALA A 44 -9.31 -1.88 13.90
C ALA A 44 -9.09 -0.78 12.85
N SER A 45 -7.97 -0.84 12.11
CA SER A 45 -7.69 0.10 11.04
C SER A 45 -8.62 -0.09 9.84
N ALA A 46 -8.94 -1.34 9.51
CA ALA A 46 -9.89 -1.68 8.44
C ALA A 46 -11.31 -1.22 8.79
N ASP A 47 -11.76 -1.39 10.04
CA ASP A 47 -13.05 -0.87 10.51
C ASP A 47 -13.13 0.64 10.38
N ALA A 48 -12.09 1.36 10.83
CA ALA A 48 -12.01 2.81 10.67
C ALA A 48 -12.01 3.25 9.18
N ALA A 49 -11.37 2.49 8.29
CA ALA A 49 -11.42 2.77 6.85
C ALA A 49 -12.81 2.51 6.27
N MET A 50 -13.50 1.47 6.71
CA MET A 50 -14.90 1.22 6.32
C MET A 50 -15.83 2.35 6.75
N ASP A 51 -15.66 2.89 7.96
CA ASP A 51 -16.42 4.06 8.42
C ASP A 51 -16.18 5.30 7.54
N ARG A 52 -14.94 5.54 7.12
CA ARG A 52 -14.61 6.60 6.17
C ARG A 52 -15.22 6.34 4.79
N PHE A 53 -15.19 5.10 4.33
CA PHE A 53 -15.79 4.68 3.07
C PHE A 53 -17.28 5.02 3.01
N TYR A 54 -18.03 4.65 4.04
CA TYR A 54 -19.46 4.97 4.14
C TYR A 54 -19.75 6.48 4.16
N LYS A 55 -18.83 7.28 4.69
CA LYS A 55 -19.00 8.74 4.76
C LYS A 55 -18.60 9.46 3.47
N GLN A 56 -17.61 8.96 2.77
CA GLN A 56 -16.98 9.67 1.64
C GLN A 56 -17.42 9.15 0.27
N VAL A 57 -17.77 7.88 0.17
CA VAL A 57 -18.13 7.25 -1.11
C VAL A 57 -19.65 7.22 -1.25
N LYS A 58 -20.15 7.92 -2.27
CA LYS A 58 -21.55 7.83 -2.65
C LYS A 58 -21.88 6.37 -3.02
N ASP A 59 -23.03 5.88 -2.60
CA ASP A 59 -23.49 4.53 -2.87
C ASP A 59 -22.63 3.41 -2.22
N ALA A 60 -21.81 3.74 -1.20
CA ALA A 60 -20.97 2.77 -0.48
C ALA A 60 -21.76 1.55 0.05
N LYS A 61 -22.99 1.77 0.53
CA LYS A 61 -23.88 0.69 1.00
C LYS A 61 -24.22 -0.30 -0.11
N ASP A 62 -24.49 0.19 -1.33
CA ASP A 62 -24.77 -0.65 -2.48
C ASP A 62 -23.55 -1.46 -2.91
N VAL A 63 -22.34 -0.83 -2.86
CA VAL A 63 -21.07 -1.53 -3.09
C VAL A 63 -20.95 -2.71 -2.12
N VAL A 64 -21.07 -2.44 -0.82
CA VAL A 64 -20.93 -3.45 0.23
C VAL A 64 -21.95 -4.58 0.10
N SER A 65 -23.20 -4.24 -0.22
CA SER A 65 -24.27 -5.24 -0.34
C SER A 65 -24.09 -6.18 -1.54
N ARG A 66 -23.46 -5.72 -2.62
CA ARG A 66 -23.26 -6.49 -3.86
C ARG A 66 -21.96 -7.26 -3.88
N ALA A 67 -20.93 -6.78 -3.17
CA ALA A 67 -19.63 -7.40 -3.14
C ALA A 67 -19.65 -8.79 -2.49
N LYS A 68 -19.01 -9.76 -3.12
CA LYS A 68 -18.81 -11.12 -2.57
C LYS A 68 -17.69 -11.16 -1.53
N GLY A 69 -16.78 -10.20 -1.57
CA GLY A 69 -15.74 -9.94 -0.58
C GLY A 69 -15.11 -8.58 -0.85
N MET A 70 -14.43 -8.05 0.15
CA MET A 70 -13.78 -6.75 0.08
C MET A 70 -12.42 -6.81 0.77
N LEU A 71 -11.35 -6.48 0.05
CA LEU A 71 -10.05 -6.26 0.65
C LEU A 71 -9.94 -4.79 1.06
N VAL A 72 -9.88 -4.55 2.36
CA VAL A 72 -9.79 -3.21 2.95
C VAL A 72 -8.33 -2.95 3.33
N LEU A 73 -7.69 -1.99 2.68
CA LEU A 73 -6.31 -1.59 2.86
C LEU A 73 -6.26 -0.16 3.42
N PRO A 74 -6.26 0.00 4.75
CA PRO A 74 -6.18 1.31 5.39
C PRO A 74 -4.77 1.89 5.31
N ASN A 75 -4.67 3.20 5.20
CA ASN A 75 -3.41 3.95 5.31
C ASN A 75 -2.28 3.38 4.44
N VAL A 76 -2.57 3.04 3.18
CA VAL A 76 -1.54 2.67 2.21
C VAL A 76 -0.58 3.84 2.06
N LYS A 77 0.69 3.63 2.42
CA LYS A 77 1.71 4.68 2.46
C LYS A 77 2.58 4.63 1.21
N LYS A 78 2.82 5.80 0.64
CA LYS A 78 3.84 6.04 -0.37
C LYS A 78 4.95 6.87 0.26
N GLY A 79 6.18 6.41 0.24
CA GLY A 79 7.24 7.15 0.90
C GLY A 79 8.65 6.72 0.52
N ALA A 80 9.63 7.55 0.90
CA ALA A 80 11.04 7.43 0.59
C ALA A 80 11.77 6.25 1.26
N LEU A 81 11.10 5.47 2.12
CA LEU A 81 11.69 4.30 2.77
C LEU A 81 11.76 3.07 1.86
N ILE A 82 10.98 3.06 0.78
CA ILE A 82 11.05 2.06 -0.27
C ILE A 82 11.17 2.86 -1.56
N VAL A 83 12.31 2.79 -2.23
CA VAL A 83 12.62 3.55 -3.44
C VAL A 83 11.41 3.54 -4.39
N GLY A 84 10.59 4.61 -4.36
CA GLY A 84 9.46 4.79 -5.26
C GLY A 84 8.30 3.79 -5.14
N GLY A 85 8.01 3.22 -3.94
CA GLY A 85 6.95 2.22 -3.77
C GLY A 85 5.82 2.63 -2.82
N GLU A 86 4.70 1.92 -2.91
CA GLU A 86 3.60 1.98 -1.96
C GLU A 86 3.54 0.67 -1.18
N TYR A 87 3.19 0.77 0.10
CA TYR A 87 3.00 -0.37 0.98
C TYR A 87 1.75 -0.18 1.84
N GLY A 88 0.98 -1.24 1.99
CA GLY A 88 -0.15 -1.30 2.90
C GLY A 88 -0.42 -2.71 3.39
N GLN A 89 -1.10 -2.82 4.53
CA GLN A 89 -1.65 -4.07 5.03
C GLN A 89 -3.15 -3.91 5.20
N GLY A 90 -3.90 -4.99 5.04
CA GLY A 90 -5.35 -4.95 5.13
C GLY A 90 -5.98 -6.30 5.39
N ALA A 91 -7.30 -6.23 5.59
CA ALA A 91 -8.14 -7.38 5.90
C ALA A 91 -9.09 -7.69 4.74
N MET A 92 -9.17 -8.96 4.37
CA MET A 92 -10.20 -9.48 3.49
C MET A 92 -11.47 -9.71 4.30
N ARG A 93 -12.53 -9.02 3.95
CA ARG A 93 -13.85 -9.13 4.57
C ARG A 93 -14.81 -9.90 3.66
N VAL A 94 -15.43 -10.95 4.19
CA VAL A 94 -16.49 -11.71 3.54
C VAL A 94 -17.68 -11.81 4.49
N GLY A 95 -18.84 -11.33 4.07
CA GLY A 95 -20.01 -11.24 4.94
C GLY A 95 -19.78 -10.40 6.20
N GLY A 96 -18.94 -9.36 6.10
CA GLY A 96 -18.60 -8.46 7.21
C GLY A 96 -17.55 -9.00 8.19
N LYS A 97 -17.06 -10.24 8.02
CA LYS A 97 -16.06 -10.87 8.89
C LYS A 97 -14.71 -10.93 8.19
N THR A 98 -13.62 -10.71 8.93
CA THR A 98 -12.26 -10.95 8.43
C THR A 98 -12.02 -12.44 8.24
N VAL A 99 -11.57 -12.81 7.04
CA VAL A 99 -11.23 -14.19 6.70
C VAL A 99 -9.74 -14.39 6.45
N GLU A 100 -9.04 -13.35 5.99
CA GLU A 100 -7.61 -13.38 5.67
C GLU A 100 -7.01 -11.99 5.78
N TYR A 101 -5.68 -11.90 5.89
CA TYR A 101 -4.93 -10.65 5.86
C TYR A 101 -3.98 -10.62 4.67
N TYR A 102 -3.74 -9.41 4.14
CA TYR A 102 -2.90 -9.21 2.97
C TYR A 102 -1.97 -8.03 3.14
N SER A 103 -0.79 -8.12 2.53
CA SER A 103 0.04 -6.97 2.21
C SER A 103 -0.13 -6.58 0.75
N MET A 104 -0.04 -5.28 0.47
CA MET A 104 0.06 -4.72 -0.85
C MET A 104 1.42 -4.04 -1.00
N ILE A 105 2.09 -4.32 -2.11
CA ILE A 105 3.32 -3.64 -2.52
C ILE A 105 3.11 -3.20 -3.97
N SER A 106 3.37 -1.93 -4.26
CA SER A 106 3.35 -1.40 -5.62
C SER A 106 4.62 -0.61 -5.90
N GLY A 107 5.24 -0.85 -7.05
CA GLY A 107 6.34 -0.02 -7.54
C GLY A 107 5.79 1.26 -8.16
N SER A 108 6.34 2.43 -7.84
CA SER A 108 6.07 3.65 -8.56
C SER A 108 7.37 4.27 -9.05
N VAL A 109 7.44 4.59 -10.33
CA VAL A 109 8.56 5.35 -10.90
C VAL A 109 8.24 6.82 -10.68
N GLY A 110 8.87 7.46 -9.69
CA GLY A 110 8.71 8.89 -9.45
C GLY A 110 9.37 9.32 -8.15
N PHE A 111 10.20 10.33 -8.23
CA PHE A 111 10.79 10.99 -7.07
C PHE A 111 9.73 11.92 -6.47
N GLN A 112 9.14 11.55 -5.34
CA GLN A 112 8.21 12.43 -4.64
C GLN A 112 8.71 12.70 -3.22
N ILE A 113 8.85 14.00 -2.92
CA ILE A 113 9.20 14.49 -1.59
C ILE A 113 7.92 14.58 -0.77
N GLY A 114 7.82 13.79 0.29
CA GLY A 114 6.71 13.82 1.23
C GLY A 114 5.99 12.48 1.39
N GLY A 115 5.54 12.19 2.61
CA GLY A 115 4.72 11.03 2.91
C GLY A 115 3.30 11.22 2.36
N GLN A 116 2.80 10.24 1.62
CA GLN A 116 1.42 10.20 1.17
C GLN A 116 0.73 9.01 1.80
N ALA A 117 -0.55 9.14 2.09
CA ALA A 117 -1.37 8.04 2.57
C ALA A 117 -2.74 8.08 1.90
N LYS A 118 -3.32 6.90 1.67
CA LYS A 118 -4.65 6.74 1.10
C LYS A 118 -5.28 5.46 1.63
N ASP A 119 -6.59 5.41 1.66
CA ASP A 119 -7.32 4.17 1.87
C ASP A 119 -7.68 3.56 0.52
N ILE A 120 -7.60 2.24 0.43
CA ILE A 120 -8.02 1.48 -0.75
C ILE A 120 -8.97 0.38 -0.33
N ILE A 121 -10.10 0.28 -1.00
CA ILE A 121 -11.02 -0.86 -0.90
C ILE A 121 -11.11 -1.52 -2.26
N ILE A 122 -10.81 -2.82 -2.32
CA ILE A 122 -10.99 -3.63 -3.52
C ILE A 122 -12.22 -4.52 -3.31
N ALA A 123 -13.27 -4.24 -4.05
CA ALA A 123 -14.52 -4.99 -4.03
C ALA A 123 -14.52 -6.06 -5.12
N PHE A 124 -14.72 -7.32 -4.73
CA PHE A 124 -14.89 -8.47 -5.63
C PHE A 124 -16.36 -8.66 -5.90
N MET A 125 -16.80 -8.34 -7.11
CA MET A 125 -18.21 -8.35 -7.48
C MET A 125 -18.71 -9.77 -7.84
N THR A 126 -17.79 -10.69 -8.17
CA THR A 126 -18.10 -12.08 -8.50
C THR A 126 -17.39 -13.05 -7.57
N SER A 127 -18.02 -14.20 -7.29
CA SER A 127 -17.40 -15.28 -6.49
C SER A 127 -16.14 -15.83 -7.16
N ASP A 128 -16.09 -15.86 -8.49
CA ASP A 128 -14.94 -16.37 -9.22
C ASP A 128 -13.74 -15.44 -9.09
N ALA A 129 -13.95 -14.12 -9.16
CA ALA A 129 -12.89 -13.14 -8.94
C ALA A 129 -12.32 -13.25 -7.52
N LEU A 130 -13.20 -13.35 -6.50
CA LEU A 130 -12.79 -13.54 -5.12
C LEU A 130 -11.99 -14.83 -4.94
N LYS A 131 -12.48 -15.96 -5.47
CA LYS A 131 -11.79 -17.26 -5.39
C LYS A 131 -10.42 -17.25 -6.08
N LYS A 132 -10.32 -16.67 -7.28
CA LYS A 132 -9.05 -16.54 -8.00
C LYS A 132 -8.04 -15.73 -7.19
N PHE A 133 -8.47 -14.62 -6.61
CA PHE A 133 -7.62 -13.81 -5.75
C PHE A 133 -7.18 -14.57 -4.49
N SER A 134 -8.12 -15.15 -3.74
CA SER A 134 -7.83 -15.84 -2.47
C SER A 134 -7.02 -17.12 -2.64
N ASN A 135 -7.09 -17.79 -3.79
CA ASN A 135 -6.33 -19.01 -4.04
C ASN A 135 -4.92 -18.76 -4.62
N SER A 136 -4.59 -17.53 -4.99
CA SER A 136 -3.26 -17.21 -5.51
C SER A 136 -2.23 -17.12 -4.37
N LYS A 137 -0.99 -17.54 -4.63
CA LYS A 137 0.15 -17.36 -3.72
C LYS A 137 0.80 -15.97 -3.82
N GLY A 138 0.27 -15.13 -4.68
CA GLY A 138 0.67 -13.76 -4.94
C GLY A 138 -0.13 -13.30 -6.16
N TRP A 139 -0.96 -12.28 -5.98
CA TRP A 139 -1.83 -11.76 -7.03
C TRP A 139 -1.33 -10.39 -7.48
N GLU A 140 -1.27 -10.16 -8.79
CA GLU A 140 -0.79 -8.92 -9.39
C GLU A 140 -1.90 -8.26 -10.21
N ALA A 141 -2.23 -7.02 -9.86
CA ALA A 141 -3.24 -6.23 -10.58
C ALA A 141 -2.77 -5.89 -12.01
N GLY A 142 -3.64 -6.16 -12.98
CA GLY A 142 -3.35 -5.96 -14.40
C GLY A 142 -2.64 -7.14 -15.08
N VAL A 143 -2.23 -8.16 -14.31
CA VAL A 143 -1.66 -9.42 -14.80
C VAL A 143 -2.63 -10.57 -14.52
N ASP A 144 -2.96 -10.82 -13.26
CA ASP A 144 -3.85 -11.90 -12.85
C ASP A 144 -5.34 -11.53 -12.94
N GLY A 145 -5.63 -10.23 -13.01
CA GLY A 145 -6.97 -9.70 -13.21
C GLY A 145 -6.97 -8.18 -13.37
N ASN A 146 -7.91 -7.70 -14.16
CA ASN A 146 -8.15 -6.26 -14.29
C ASN A 146 -8.88 -5.73 -13.06
N VAL A 147 -8.48 -4.54 -12.62
CA VAL A 147 -9.12 -3.79 -11.54
C VAL A 147 -9.60 -2.46 -12.10
N ALA A 148 -10.91 -2.27 -12.12
CA ALA A 148 -11.49 -0.97 -12.46
C ALA A 148 -11.27 -0.01 -11.28
N LEU A 149 -10.67 1.15 -11.53
CA LEU A 149 -10.40 2.14 -10.50
C LEU A 149 -11.49 3.20 -10.50
N VAL A 150 -12.15 3.37 -9.36
CA VAL A 150 -13.09 4.48 -9.11
C VAL A 150 -12.39 5.52 -8.23
N THR A 151 -12.18 6.69 -8.80
CA THR A 151 -11.63 7.84 -8.09
C THR A 151 -12.75 8.78 -7.68
N LEU A 152 -12.81 9.15 -6.40
CA LEU A 152 -13.78 10.12 -5.93
C LEU A 152 -13.57 11.47 -6.64
N GLY A 153 -14.65 11.99 -7.22
CA GLY A 153 -14.64 13.28 -7.94
C GLY A 153 -14.50 13.21 -9.45
N ALA A 154 -14.23 12.04 -10.03
CA ALA A 154 -14.08 11.88 -11.49
C ALA A 154 -15.43 11.70 -12.25
N GLY A 155 -16.57 11.87 -11.60
CA GLY A 155 -17.88 11.79 -12.26
C GLY A 155 -18.39 10.38 -12.59
N GLU A 156 -17.59 9.35 -12.40
CA GLU A 156 -18.01 7.96 -12.59
C GLU A 156 -18.78 7.47 -11.35
N SER A 157 -19.98 6.91 -11.57
CA SER A 157 -20.76 6.31 -10.51
C SER A 157 -20.14 4.98 -10.11
N ALA A 158 -19.99 4.74 -8.80
CA ALA A 158 -19.57 3.46 -8.25
C ALA A 158 -20.41 2.29 -8.80
N ILE A 159 -21.72 2.51 -8.98
CA ILE A 159 -22.68 1.55 -9.54
C ILE A 159 -22.33 1.19 -10.99
N SER A 160 -21.92 2.17 -11.81
CA SER A 160 -21.56 1.92 -13.22
C SER A 160 -20.32 1.04 -13.33
N ALA A 161 -19.29 1.31 -12.54
CA ALA A 161 -18.08 0.48 -12.50
C ALA A 161 -18.36 -0.95 -12.04
N MET A 162 -19.17 -1.12 -10.97
CA MET A 162 -19.54 -2.43 -10.45
C MET A 162 -20.33 -3.29 -11.43
N SER A 163 -21.06 -2.68 -12.37
CA SER A 163 -21.88 -3.42 -13.34
C SER A 163 -21.07 -4.00 -14.49
N LYS A 164 -19.84 -3.50 -14.70
CA LYS A 164 -19.01 -3.86 -15.85
C LYS A 164 -17.82 -4.73 -15.47
N ASP A 165 -17.27 -4.55 -14.27
CA ASP A 165 -16.00 -5.14 -13.89
C ASP A 165 -16.16 -6.11 -12.71
N PRO A 166 -15.51 -7.28 -12.75
CA PRO A 166 -15.57 -8.27 -11.66
C PRO A 166 -14.78 -7.85 -10.43
N ILE A 167 -13.84 -6.89 -10.56
CA ILE A 167 -13.03 -6.33 -9.47
C ILE A 167 -13.01 -4.81 -9.63
N VAL A 168 -13.43 -4.10 -8.58
CA VAL A 168 -13.50 -2.63 -8.55
C VAL A 168 -12.74 -2.13 -7.33
N ALA A 169 -11.86 -1.16 -7.52
CA ALA A 169 -11.11 -0.53 -6.44
C ALA A 169 -11.55 0.91 -6.23
N PHE A 170 -11.73 1.27 -4.97
CA PHE A 170 -12.05 2.62 -4.51
C PHE A 170 -10.83 3.20 -3.79
N VAL A 171 -10.36 4.37 -4.20
CA VAL A 171 -9.30 5.12 -3.54
C VAL A 171 -9.90 6.37 -2.94
N PHE A 172 -9.71 6.55 -1.64
CA PHE A 172 -10.31 7.65 -0.86
C PHE A 172 -9.43 8.02 0.34
N ASP A 173 -9.84 8.99 1.15
CA ASP A 173 -9.08 9.55 2.29
C ASP A 173 -7.62 9.89 1.93
N VAL A 174 -7.46 10.51 0.76
CA VAL A 174 -6.16 10.83 0.19
C VAL A 174 -5.51 11.97 0.97
N LYS A 175 -4.31 11.72 1.51
CA LYS A 175 -3.47 12.71 2.20
C LYS A 175 -2.19 12.95 1.40
N GLY A 176 -1.92 14.21 1.11
CA GLY A 176 -0.80 14.64 0.27
C GLY A 176 -1.16 14.74 -1.21
N LEU A 177 -0.17 15.14 -2.04
CA LEU A 177 -0.35 15.28 -3.49
C LEU A 177 -0.19 13.91 -4.15
N ILE A 178 -1.28 13.32 -4.63
CA ILE A 178 -1.24 12.08 -5.42
C ILE A 178 -1.44 12.44 -6.89
N ALA A 179 -0.36 12.32 -7.66
CA ALA A 179 -0.37 12.58 -9.10
C ALA A 179 -0.79 11.35 -9.92
N ASP A 180 -0.63 10.15 -9.37
CA ASP A 180 -0.94 8.90 -10.05
C ASP A 180 -1.69 7.94 -9.11
N MET A 181 -2.85 7.47 -9.56
CA MET A 181 -3.72 6.54 -8.84
C MET A 181 -3.91 5.28 -9.68
N SER A 182 -2.84 4.55 -9.97
CA SER A 182 -2.90 3.27 -10.65
C SER A 182 -2.62 2.14 -9.66
N LEU A 183 -3.39 1.05 -9.77
CA LEU A 183 -3.11 -0.21 -9.07
C LEU A 183 -2.38 -1.21 -9.96
N ARG A 184 -2.11 -0.87 -11.23
CA ARG A 184 -1.42 -1.77 -12.17
C ARG A 184 -0.03 -2.11 -11.65
N GLY A 185 0.29 -3.40 -11.59
CA GLY A 185 1.54 -3.90 -11.04
C GLY A 185 1.58 -3.96 -9.50
N ALA A 186 0.48 -3.63 -8.82
CA ALA A 186 0.39 -3.84 -7.38
C ALA A 186 0.30 -5.34 -7.08
N LYS A 187 1.17 -5.82 -6.20
CA LYS A 187 1.23 -7.22 -5.74
C LYS A 187 0.60 -7.36 -4.37
N PHE A 188 -0.23 -8.37 -4.24
CA PHE A 188 -0.94 -8.70 -3.01
C PHE A 188 -0.50 -10.07 -2.53
N ASN A 189 0.01 -10.16 -1.29
CA ASN A 189 0.46 -11.40 -0.68
C ASN A 189 -0.30 -11.64 0.62
N LYS A 190 -0.67 -12.91 0.88
CA LYS A 190 -1.25 -13.29 2.16
C LYS A 190 -0.27 -13.07 3.30
N LEU A 191 -0.81 -12.72 4.45
CA LEU A 191 -0.07 -12.59 5.70
C LEU A 191 -0.54 -13.67 6.68
N ASP A 192 0.40 -14.38 7.28
CA ASP A 192 0.13 -15.28 8.40
C ASP A 192 -0.04 -14.44 9.67
N LYS A 193 -1.30 -14.31 10.16
CA LYS A 193 -1.70 -13.49 11.31
C LYS A 193 -2.58 -14.25 12.27
#